data_b9a7c674308365d904bb616effe6c787
#
_entry.id   b9a7c674308365d904bb616effe6c787
#
_cell.length_a   1.000
_cell.length_b   1.000
_cell.length_c   1.000
_cell.angle_alpha   90.00
_cell.angle_beta   90.00
_cell.angle_gamma   90.00
#
_symmetry.space_group_name_H-M   'P 1'
#
loop_
_entity.id
_entity.type
_entity.pdbx_description
1 polymer ?
#
loop_
_entity_poly.entity_id
_entity_poly.type
_entity_poly.pdbx_seq_one_letter_code
_entity_poly.pdbx_strand_id
1 'polypeptide(L)'
;MEFTKFDVCKFPWRTLPPSITDKVLSRMPSDEERQDQQQNGDNEQTPLLRNGHVDAGEGGDGRELLKFDEEDTRNPRHWPKRRKMINVAVIAMMSVLSPLASSAFTPGIEQIADDLGCEVTDVVGTTTGFVVMLGIGPLLLAPLSETFGRRKLYIICFAMFTLLQIPTALAPNIATLIAMRTISGFFGSVGIANGGGTISDMFVPEERAGIFGWYLLGPLLGPTLGPLFGGVTVQRLGWRWIFWIMTIICGINTLAGFFFLRETYPPVILNKRKEELEAEGDTAKYRVEGVDERPIHQKLGYSLLRPIKIFAQPIVFTMSVYQALVFGTTYSIYTNMQQIYGGEYGFNTEQVGLLYLFPGLGFLTSVWFLVPRIDTVYKTLTSRNNGKSKPEYRLPLANIGSVLIPISLFWFAWTVEYHVHWLATIVSTFFYGMGQVMILNTVQNYYIDSFEKYAASAIAAGAVFRSVVGGVVPLLVPPLFDKVGYGWGISVFGFLAVAIAPAPILFFYFGQRIRERFQIEL
;
A
#
# COMPACT_ATOMS: atom_id res chain seq x y z
N MET A 1 -9.40 28.28 -14.28
CA MET A 1 -10.66 27.59 -13.96
C MET A 1 -10.72 27.49 -12.44
N GLU A 2 -11.44 28.43 -11.84
CA GLU A 2 -11.66 28.55 -10.40
C GLU A 2 -12.67 27.49 -9.97
N PHE A 3 -12.27 26.62 -9.06
CA PHE A 3 -13.21 25.72 -8.37
C PHE A 3 -13.80 26.49 -7.18
N THR A 4 -15.04 26.90 -7.34
CA THR A 4 -15.90 27.54 -6.36
C THR A 4 -16.01 26.73 -5.06
N LYS A 5 -15.79 27.42 -3.94
CA LYS A 5 -16.08 26.98 -2.57
C LYS A 5 -17.52 26.49 -2.45
N PHE A 6 -17.71 25.23 -2.07
CA PHE A 6 -19.00 24.72 -1.62
C PHE A 6 -19.27 25.25 -0.21
N ASP A 7 -20.22 26.14 -0.10
CA ASP A 7 -20.70 26.73 1.15
C ASP A 7 -21.54 25.69 1.92
N VAL A 8 -21.00 25.19 3.02
CA VAL A 8 -21.63 24.17 3.91
C VAL A 8 -22.72 24.79 4.80
N CYS A 9 -23.08 26.07 4.65
CA CYS A 9 -23.97 26.80 5.54
C CYS A 9 -25.45 26.89 5.09
N LYS A 10 -25.96 26.01 4.23
CA LYS A 10 -27.39 26.01 3.86
C LYS A 10 -28.08 24.67 4.07
N PHE A 11 -28.22 24.24 5.33
CA PHE A 11 -29.29 23.34 5.73
C PHE A 11 -30.23 24.04 6.71
N PRO A 12 -31.57 23.99 6.51
CA PRO A 12 -32.52 24.75 7.30
C PRO A 12 -32.83 24.08 8.63
N TRP A 13 -32.24 24.60 9.72
CA TRP A 13 -32.54 24.18 11.13
C TRP A 13 -33.83 24.80 11.67
N ARG A 14 -34.86 24.99 10.90
CA ARG A 14 -36.10 25.70 11.32
C ARG A 14 -37.31 24.81 11.52
N THR A 15 -37.17 23.56 11.97
CA THR A 15 -38.36 22.74 12.36
C THR A 15 -38.07 21.84 13.56
N LEU A 16 -37.57 22.39 14.67
CA LEU A 16 -37.58 21.69 15.96
C LEU A 16 -38.44 22.51 16.95
N PRO A 17 -39.29 21.83 17.78
CA PRO A 17 -40.13 22.53 18.73
C PRO A 17 -39.32 23.19 19.86
N PRO A 18 -39.80 24.34 20.41
CA PRO A 18 -39.06 25.19 21.36
C PRO A 18 -38.60 24.50 22.65
N SER A 19 -39.21 23.39 23.03
CA SER A 19 -38.88 22.65 24.26
C SER A 19 -37.57 21.86 24.22
N ILE A 20 -36.92 21.74 23.05
CA ILE A 20 -35.63 21.04 22.90
C ILE A 20 -34.47 22.04 22.90
N THR A 21 -34.68 23.24 22.40
CA THR A 21 -33.67 24.31 22.35
C THR A 21 -33.32 24.82 23.75
N ASP A 22 -34.27 24.94 24.65
CA ASP A 22 -34.02 25.42 26.03
C ASP A 22 -33.26 24.39 26.89
N LYS A 23 -33.45 23.09 26.64
CA LYS A 23 -32.68 22.03 27.34
C LYS A 23 -31.26 21.85 26.86
N VAL A 24 -30.95 22.28 25.65
CA VAL A 24 -29.59 22.22 25.09
C VAL A 24 -28.76 23.44 25.52
N LEU A 25 -29.39 24.61 25.61
CA LEU A 25 -28.76 25.85 26.08
C LEU A 25 -28.46 25.87 27.59
N SER A 26 -29.27 25.20 28.41
CA SER A 26 -29.04 25.10 29.88
C SER A 26 -27.96 24.09 30.27
N ARG A 27 -27.33 23.37 29.35
CA ARG A 27 -26.23 22.42 29.58
C ARG A 27 -24.91 22.83 28.92
N MET A 28 -24.81 24.05 28.41
CA MET A 28 -23.52 24.56 27.96
C MET A 28 -22.76 25.16 29.15
N PRO A 29 -21.51 24.77 29.40
CA PRO A 29 -20.68 25.39 30.43
C PRO A 29 -20.53 26.89 30.15
N SER A 30 -20.49 27.70 31.21
CA SER A 30 -20.22 29.15 31.14
C SER A 30 -18.83 29.42 30.51
N ASP A 31 -18.67 30.59 29.94
CA ASP A 31 -17.39 30.96 29.31
C ASP A 31 -16.20 30.94 30.30
N GLU A 32 -16.47 31.09 31.59
CA GLU A 32 -15.47 30.90 32.68
C GLU A 32 -15.09 29.42 32.84
N GLU A 33 -16.04 28.49 32.80
CA GLU A 33 -15.74 27.05 32.86
C GLU A 33 -15.00 26.53 31.58
N ARG A 34 -15.17 27.20 30.44
CA ARG A 34 -14.39 26.91 29.22
C ARG A 34 -12.96 27.39 29.30
N GLN A 35 -12.70 28.50 29.99
CA GLN A 35 -11.34 28.99 30.21
C GLN A 35 -10.57 28.14 31.23
N ASP A 36 -11.22 27.66 32.30
CA ASP A 36 -10.62 26.72 33.25
C ASP A 36 -10.36 25.32 32.65
N GLN A 37 -11.23 24.83 31.77
CA GLN A 37 -10.98 23.57 31.07
C GLN A 37 -9.92 23.69 29.99
N GLN A 38 -9.73 24.83 29.35
CA GLN A 38 -8.59 25.08 28.47
C GLN A 38 -7.27 25.20 29.25
N GLN A 39 -7.24 25.83 30.42
CA GLN A 39 -6.04 25.93 31.25
C GLN A 39 -5.62 24.60 31.90
N ASN A 40 -6.56 23.70 32.21
CA ASN A 40 -6.23 22.38 32.77
C ASN A 40 -5.98 21.32 31.68
N GLY A 41 -6.46 21.52 30.44
CA GLY A 41 -6.17 20.63 29.29
C GLY A 41 -4.77 20.84 28.71
N ASP A 42 -4.23 22.04 28.84
CA ASP A 42 -2.89 22.38 28.36
C ASP A 42 -1.75 21.92 29.28
N ASN A 43 -2.04 21.44 30.48
CA ASN A 43 -1.01 20.98 31.42
C ASN A 43 -0.66 19.48 31.33
N GLU A 44 -1.36 18.68 30.50
CA GLU A 44 -1.02 17.26 30.27
C GLU A 44 -0.50 16.95 28.86
N GLN A 45 -0.39 17.94 27.97
CA GLN A 45 0.30 17.80 26.70
C GLN A 45 1.66 18.47 26.77
N THR A 46 2.66 17.67 27.07
CA THR A 46 4.10 17.81 26.73
C THR A 46 4.57 19.24 26.38
N PRO A 47 5.49 19.85 27.11
CA PRO A 47 6.11 21.09 26.72
C PRO A 47 7.14 20.86 25.62
N LEU A 48 6.68 20.81 24.38
CA LEU A 48 7.52 20.86 23.20
C LEU A 48 6.99 21.99 22.30
N LEU A 49 7.38 23.21 22.59
CA LEU A 49 7.49 24.36 21.69
C LEU A 49 7.46 25.67 22.50
N ARG A 50 8.56 26.01 23.10
CA ARG A 50 8.79 27.39 23.50
C ARG A 50 10.27 27.75 23.44
N ASN A 51 10.57 28.64 22.51
CA ASN A 51 11.76 29.48 22.36
C ASN A 51 13.11 28.81 22.19
N GLY A 52 13.79 29.20 21.11
CA GLY A 52 15.20 28.95 20.86
C GLY A 52 16.09 29.39 22.03
N HIS A 53 16.25 28.51 22.98
CA HIS A 53 17.33 28.45 23.89
C HIS A 53 17.79 26.99 23.92
N VAL A 54 19.09 26.83 23.77
CA VAL A 54 19.82 25.62 24.02
C VAL A 54 19.48 25.14 25.41
N ASP A 55 18.51 24.25 25.56
CA ASP A 55 18.31 23.55 26.81
C ASP A 55 19.42 22.51 26.92
N ALA A 56 20.42 22.84 27.73
CA ALA A 56 21.31 21.88 28.33
C ALA A 56 20.44 20.95 29.21
N GLY A 57 19.71 19.99 28.56
CA GLY A 57 18.94 18.99 29.26
C GLY A 57 19.90 18.12 30.05
N GLU A 58 19.71 18.10 31.35
CA GLU A 58 20.36 17.22 32.33
C GLU A 58 20.09 15.74 32.00
N GLY A 59 20.75 15.24 30.97
CA GLY A 59 20.97 13.84 30.74
C GLY A 59 22.47 13.64 30.67
N GLY A 60 23.08 13.11 31.73
CA GLY A 60 24.48 12.93 32.12
C GLY A 60 25.58 12.63 31.09
N ASP A 61 25.51 13.08 29.85
CA ASP A 61 26.49 12.75 28.81
C ASP A 61 27.18 14.00 28.19
N GLY A 62 26.87 15.22 28.64
CA GLY A 62 27.55 16.47 28.20
C GLY A 62 27.46 16.73 26.68
N ARG A 63 26.52 16.12 25.97
CA ARG A 63 26.31 16.29 24.51
C ARG A 63 25.12 17.22 24.28
N GLU A 64 25.28 18.17 23.39
CA GLU A 64 24.25 19.10 22.97
C GLU A 64 23.28 18.41 21.97
N LEU A 65 21.95 18.56 22.14
CA LEU A 65 20.94 17.96 21.25
C LEU A 65 20.82 18.79 19.97
N LEU A 66 21.25 18.23 18.85
CA LEU A 66 21.11 18.83 17.53
C LEU A 66 19.72 18.51 16.97
N LYS A 67 18.89 19.53 16.79
CA LYS A 67 17.56 19.49 16.18
C LYS A 67 17.40 20.59 15.14
N PHE A 68 16.36 20.52 14.31
CA PHE A 68 16.05 21.62 13.38
C PHE A 68 15.50 22.83 14.12
N ASP A 69 15.96 24.02 13.75
CA ASP A 69 15.36 25.27 14.17
C ASP A 69 13.99 25.48 13.49
N GLU A 70 13.13 26.33 14.08
CA GLU A 70 11.76 26.56 13.59
C GLU A 70 11.71 27.06 12.13
N GLU A 71 12.73 27.80 11.66
CA GLU A 71 12.84 28.33 10.30
C GLU A 71 13.90 27.63 9.43
N ASP A 72 14.46 26.49 9.86
CA ASP A 72 15.53 25.84 9.12
C ASP A 72 15.04 25.35 7.74
N THR A 73 15.59 25.94 6.71
CA THR A 73 15.30 25.59 5.30
C THR A 73 15.78 24.19 4.91
N ARG A 74 16.64 23.56 5.71
CA ARG A 74 17.09 22.17 5.55
C ARG A 74 16.01 21.19 6.00
N ASN A 75 15.06 21.61 6.85
CA ASN A 75 13.95 20.78 7.30
C ASN A 75 13.01 20.48 6.12
N PRO A 76 12.79 19.19 5.76
CA PRO A 76 11.91 18.82 4.64
C PRO A 76 10.47 19.35 4.79
N ARG A 77 10.00 19.58 6.02
CA ARG A 77 8.66 20.13 6.29
C ARG A 77 8.51 21.59 5.86
N HIS A 78 9.61 22.35 5.82
CA HIS A 78 9.62 23.75 5.41
C HIS A 78 9.92 23.96 3.90
N TRP A 79 10.15 22.88 3.15
CA TRP A 79 10.41 23.03 1.72
C TRP A 79 9.22 23.62 0.97
N PRO A 80 9.48 24.40 -0.10
CA PRO A 80 8.42 24.92 -0.94
C PRO A 80 7.61 23.77 -1.55
N LYS A 81 6.29 23.98 -1.68
CA LYS A 81 5.34 22.96 -2.14
C LYS A 81 5.76 22.30 -3.46
N ARG A 82 6.31 23.11 -4.40
CA ARG A 82 6.83 22.58 -5.68
C ARG A 82 7.91 21.51 -5.48
N ARG A 83 8.86 21.75 -4.56
CA ARG A 83 9.95 20.81 -4.28
C ARG A 83 9.43 19.51 -3.65
N LYS A 84 8.52 19.61 -2.69
CA LYS A 84 7.84 18.46 -2.09
C LYS A 84 7.11 17.64 -3.14
N MET A 85 6.33 18.28 -4.03
CA MET A 85 5.56 17.60 -5.07
C MET A 85 6.44 16.91 -6.12
N ILE A 86 7.60 17.47 -6.47
CA ILE A 86 8.55 16.81 -7.37
C ILE A 86 9.08 15.52 -6.74
N ASN A 87 9.46 15.54 -5.46
CA ASN A 87 9.87 14.33 -4.74
C ASN A 87 8.75 13.29 -4.73
N VAL A 88 7.52 13.70 -4.39
CA VAL A 88 6.35 12.81 -4.41
C VAL A 88 6.11 12.21 -5.79
N ALA A 89 6.21 13.01 -6.86
CA ALA A 89 5.99 12.51 -8.23
C ALA A 89 7.00 11.43 -8.63
N VAL A 90 8.28 11.61 -8.31
CA VAL A 90 9.33 10.63 -8.61
C VAL A 90 9.12 9.32 -7.84
N ILE A 91 8.85 9.40 -6.51
CA ILE A 91 8.63 8.18 -5.71
C ILE A 91 7.29 7.50 -6.05
N ALA A 92 6.27 8.26 -6.43
CA ALA A 92 4.99 7.72 -6.88
C ALA A 92 5.17 6.96 -8.21
N MET A 93 5.97 7.48 -9.15
CA MET A 93 6.30 6.76 -10.38
C MET A 93 7.06 5.46 -10.09
N MET A 94 8.04 5.45 -9.16
CA MET A 94 8.70 4.21 -8.70
C MET A 94 7.70 3.19 -8.16
N SER A 95 6.73 3.67 -7.39
CA SER A 95 5.68 2.88 -6.75
C SER A 95 4.65 2.31 -7.75
N VAL A 96 4.43 2.97 -8.90
CA VAL A 96 3.59 2.49 -10.01
C VAL A 96 4.33 1.46 -10.86
N LEU A 97 5.59 1.78 -11.26
CA LEU A 97 6.34 1.01 -12.25
C LEU A 97 6.68 -0.40 -11.80
N SER A 98 6.90 -0.60 -10.50
CA SER A 98 7.21 -1.93 -9.99
C SER A 98 6.01 -2.90 -10.04
N PRO A 99 4.81 -2.59 -9.50
CA PRO A 99 3.64 -3.43 -9.69
C PRO A 99 3.18 -3.56 -11.15
N LEU A 100 3.39 -2.51 -11.97
CA LEU A 100 3.13 -2.58 -13.41
C LEU A 100 4.02 -3.63 -14.06
N ALA A 101 5.32 -3.65 -13.74
CA ALA A 101 6.26 -4.66 -14.23
C ALA A 101 5.90 -6.08 -13.77
N SER A 102 5.22 -6.24 -12.62
CA SER A 102 4.82 -7.56 -12.11
C SER A 102 3.86 -8.30 -13.04
N SER A 103 3.01 -7.56 -13.76
CA SER A 103 1.90 -8.10 -14.55
C SER A 103 1.95 -7.75 -16.04
N ALA A 104 2.84 -6.84 -16.47
CA ALA A 104 2.88 -6.37 -17.85
C ALA A 104 3.07 -7.50 -18.89
N PHE A 105 3.73 -8.58 -18.52
CA PHE A 105 3.99 -9.69 -19.44
C PHE A 105 2.90 -10.78 -19.43
N THR A 106 1.91 -10.69 -18.54
CA THR A 106 0.89 -11.75 -18.41
C THR A 106 0.12 -12.05 -19.71
N PRO A 107 -0.18 -11.07 -20.60
CA PRO A 107 -0.79 -11.39 -21.88
C PRO A 107 0.13 -12.18 -22.83
N GLY A 108 1.44 -12.15 -22.60
CA GLY A 108 2.45 -12.85 -23.39
C GLY A 108 2.95 -14.16 -22.81
N ILE A 109 2.31 -14.69 -21.76
CA ILE A 109 2.77 -15.91 -21.06
C ILE A 109 2.90 -17.09 -22.03
N GLU A 110 1.93 -17.31 -22.89
CA GLU A 110 1.96 -18.39 -23.91
C GLU A 110 3.10 -18.19 -24.90
N GLN A 111 3.27 -16.97 -25.43
CA GLN A 111 4.36 -16.66 -26.35
C GLN A 111 5.74 -16.86 -25.71
N ILE A 112 5.89 -16.55 -24.41
CA ILE A 112 7.13 -16.78 -23.67
C ILE A 112 7.39 -18.28 -23.52
N ALA A 113 6.36 -19.07 -23.20
CA ALA A 113 6.44 -20.51 -23.05
C ALA A 113 6.90 -21.17 -24.37
N ASP A 114 6.30 -20.79 -25.48
CA ASP A 114 6.64 -21.28 -26.83
C ASP A 114 8.08 -20.89 -27.21
N ASP A 115 8.47 -19.61 -27.03
CA ASP A 115 9.81 -19.11 -27.39
C ASP A 115 10.94 -19.74 -26.56
N LEU A 116 10.70 -20.06 -25.30
CA LEU A 116 11.68 -20.63 -24.39
C LEU A 116 11.60 -22.16 -24.29
N GLY A 117 10.60 -22.79 -24.93
CA GLY A 117 10.38 -24.25 -24.94
C GLY A 117 10.09 -24.81 -23.53
N CYS A 118 9.25 -24.13 -22.75
CA CYS A 118 8.90 -24.51 -21.38
C CYS A 118 7.38 -24.52 -21.17
N GLU A 119 6.93 -25.01 -20.03
CA GLU A 119 5.51 -25.02 -19.68
C GLU A 119 5.02 -23.62 -19.29
N VAL A 120 3.73 -23.34 -19.52
CA VAL A 120 3.05 -22.12 -19.09
C VAL A 120 3.22 -21.89 -17.57
N THR A 121 3.16 -22.96 -16.79
CA THR A 121 3.35 -22.94 -15.32
C THR A 121 4.73 -22.40 -14.93
N ASP A 122 5.79 -22.72 -15.69
CA ASP A 122 7.14 -22.21 -15.44
C ASP A 122 7.21 -20.69 -15.65
N VAL A 123 6.52 -20.20 -16.70
CA VAL A 123 6.44 -18.76 -16.96
C VAL A 123 5.66 -18.04 -15.85
N VAL A 124 4.58 -18.64 -15.32
CA VAL A 124 3.88 -18.12 -14.13
C VAL A 124 4.80 -18.03 -12.93
N GLY A 125 5.77 -18.96 -12.78
CA GLY A 125 6.82 -18.92 -11.77
C GLY A 125 7.63 -17.63 -11.76
N THR A 126 7.75 -16.94 -12.91
CA THR A 126 8.40 -15.61 -12.98
C THR A 126 7.59 -14.54 -12.25
N THR A 127 6.25 -14.61 -12.29
CA THR A 127 5.37 -13.73 -11.50
C THR A 127 5.51 -14.06 -10.02
N THR A 128 5.52 -15.34 -9.68
CA THR A 128 5.67 -15.83 -8.30
C THR A 128 6.91 -15.24 -7.65
N GLY A 129 8.08 -15.44 -8.24
CA GLY A 129 9.34 -14.93 -7.70
C GLY A 129 9.31 -13.42 -7.51
N PHE A 130 8.83 -12.69 -8.49
CA PHE A 130 8.74 -11.24 -8.44
C PHE A 130 7.80 -10.75 -7.32
N VAL A 131 6.58 -11.27 -7.25
CA VAL A 131 5.54 -10.82 -6.29
C VAL A 131 5.91 -11.18 -4.85
N VAL A 132 6.48 -12.37 -4.63
CA VAL A 132 6.99 -12.78 -3.32
C VAL A 132 8.06 -11.81 -2.82
N MET A 133 9.05 -11.50 -3.67
CA MET A 133 10.13 -10.58 -3.31
C MET A 133 9.65 -9.12 -3.19
N LEU A 134 8.64 -8.72 -3.95
CA LEU A 134 7.96 -7.43 -3.80
C LEU A 134 7.33 -7.28 -2.40
N GLY A 135 6.85 -8.37 -1.82
CA GLY A 135 6.30 -8.40 -0.45
C GLY A 135 7.36 -8.46 0.65
N ILE A 136 8.44 -9.21 0.43
CA ILE A 136 9.53 -9.39 1.41
C ILE A 136 10.45 -8.17 1.46
N GLY A 137 10.72 -7.56 0.30
CA GLY A 137 11.65 -6.45 0.16
C GLY A 137 11.44 -5.31 1.17
N PRO A 138 10.21 -4.83 1.40
CA PRO A 138 9.93 -3.78 2.36
C PRO A 138 10.42 -4.04 3.78
N LEU A 139 10.45 -5.30 4.23
CA LEU A 139 10.95 -5.66 5.57
C LEU A 139 12.43 -5.31 5.77
N LEU A 140 13.21 -5.38 4.70
CA LEU A 140 14.63 -5.07 4.71
C LEU A 140 14.92 -3.63 4.26
N LEU A 141 14.22 -3.17 3.21
CA LEU A 141 14.51 -1.86 2.61
C LEU A 141 14.02 -0.70 3.47
N ALA A 142 12.94 -0.85 4.27
CA ALA A 142 12.48 0.23 5.12
C ALA A 142 13.50 0.59 6.22
N PRO A 143 14.01 -0.35 7.05
CA PRO A 143 15.04 -0.03 8.04
C PRO A 143 16.37 0.41 7.42
N LEU A 144 16.74 -0.13 6.26
CA LEU A 144 17.93 0.32 5.55
C LEU A 144 17.80 1.79 5.11
N SER A 145 16.60 2.23 4.72
CA SER A 145 16.36 3.63 4.35
C SER A 145 16.46 4.60 5.52
N GLU A 146 16.14 4.15 6.71
CA GLU A 146 16.30 4.93 7.96
C GLU A 146 17.75 5.00 8.43
N THR A 147 18.56 4.04 8.02
CA THR A 147 19.98 4.01 8.39
C THR A 147 20.85 4.76 7.38
N PHE A 148 20.68 4.51 6.08
CA PHE A 148 21.52 5.06 5.02
C PHE A 148 20.96 6.31 4.34
N GLY A 149 19.72 6.66 4.66
CA GLY A 149 18.96 7.74 4.04
C GLY A 149 18.05 7.25 2.92
N ARG A 150 16.92 7.91 2.79
CA ARG A 150 15.88 7.53 1.81
C ARG A 150 16.34 7.74 0.37
N ARG A 151 16.95 8.90 0.08
CA ARG A 151 17.43 9.25 -1.27
C ARG A 151 18.41 8.21 -1.83
N LYS A 152 19.44 7.86 -1.06
CA LYS A 152 20.46 6.91 -1.51
C LYS A 152 19.83 5.56 -1.83
N LEU A 153 18.96 5.07 -0.95
CA LEU A 153 18.34 3.76 -1.14
C LEU A 153 17.41 3.74 -2.34
N TYR A 154 16.58 4.78 -2.55
CA TYR A 154 15.74 4.88 -3.75
C TYR A 154 16.56 4.79 -5.04
N ILE A 155 17.62 5.59 -5.15
CA ILE A 155 18.43 5.65 -6.36
C ILE A 155 19.13 4.30 -6.62
N ILE A 156 19.77 3.72 -5.61
CA ILE A 156 20.49 2.45 -5.74
C ILE A 156 19.54 1.31 -6.09
N CYS A 157 18.47 1.14 -5.33
CA CYS A 157 17.54 0.05 -5.57
C CYS A 157 16.81 0.19 -6.91
N PHE A 158 16.37 1.40 -7.27
CA PHE A 158 15.65 1.58 -8.53
C PHE A 158 16.57 1.52 -9.74
N ALA A 159 17.85 1.91 -9.62
CA ALA A 159 18.88 1.66 -10.63
C ALA A 159 19.12 0.16 -10.82
N MET A 160 19.24 -0.61 -9.73
CA MET A 160 19.38 -2.07 -9.81
C MET A 160 18.13 -2.71 -10.43
N PHE A 161 16.93 -2.27 -10.05
CA PHE A 161 15.67 -2.69 -10.67
C PHE A 161 15.68 -2.44 -12.19
N THR A 162 16.13 -1.26 -12.62
CA THR A 162 16.24 -0.89 -14.04
C THR A 162 17.25 -1.76 -14.78
N LEU A 163 18.45 -1.94 -14.21
CA LEU A 163 19.51 -2.73 -14.82
C LEU A 163 19.11 -4.21 -14.96
N LEU A 164 18.37 -4.76 -14.01
CA LEU A 164 17.89 -6.15 -14.05
C LEU A 164 16.83 -6.40 -15.14
N GLN A 165 16.19 -5.36 -15.66
CA GLN A 165 15.28 -5.53 -16.81
C GLN A 165 16.05 -5.93 -18.08
N ILE A 166 17.33 -5.52 -18.22
CA ILE A 166 18.16 -5.84 -19.39
C ILE A 166 18.42 -7.35 -19.54
N PRO A 167 19.01 -8.06 -18.55
CA PRO A 167 19.17 -9.51 -18.65
C PRO A 167 17.81 -10.25 -18.67
N THR A 168 16.74 -9.65 -18.13
CA THR A 168 15.39 -10.19 -18.25
C THR A 168 14.91 -10.15 -19.70
N ALA A 169 15.14 -9.05 -20.44
CA ALA A 169 14.81 -8.93 -21.87
C ALA A 169 15.65 -9.88 -22.74
N LEU A 170 16.87 -10.15 -22.34
CA LEU A 170 17.84 -11.00 -23.07
C LEU A 170 17.84 -12.46 -22.57
N ALA A 171 16.91 -12.85 -21.70
CA ALA A 171 16.90 -14.19 -21.09
C ALA A 171 16.90 -15.29 -22.15
N PRO A 172 17.90 -16.20 -22.13
CA PRO A 172 18.00 -17.30 -23.09
C PRO A 172 17.17 -18.52 -22.67
N ASN A 173 16.76 -18.60 -21.41
CA ASN A 173 16.01 -19.72 -20.85
C ASN A 173 15.14 -19.24 -19.68
N ILE A 174 14.21 -20.08 -19.29
CA ILE A 174 13.23 -19.78 -18.23
C ILE A 174 13.89 -19.60 -16.85
N ALA A 175 14.94 -20.34 -16.52
CA ALA A 175 15.63 -20.24 -15.23
C ALA A 175 16.27 -18.85 -15.05
N THR A 176 16.91 -18.31 -16.09
CA THR A 176 17.44 -16.93 -16.08
C THR A 176 16.31 -15.92 -15.92
N LEU A 177 15.20 -16.11 -16.63
CA LEU A 177 14.04 -15.23 -16.54
C LEU A 177 13.48 -15.19 -15.10
N ILE A 178 13.27 -16.35 -14.48
CA ILE A 178 12.79 -16.47 -13.08
C ILE A 178 13.77 -15.80 -12.11
N ALA A 179 15.07 -16.10 -12.23
CA ALA A 179 16.08 -15.56 -11.33
C ALA A 179 16.16 -14.03 -11.40
N MET A 180 16.25 -13.46 -12.62
CA MET A 180 16.32 -12.01 -12.81
C MET A 180 15.05 -11.29 -12.34
N ARG A 181 13.88 -11.88 -12.61
CA ARG A 181 12.60 -11.36 -12.15
C ARG A 181 12.48 -11.40 -10.63
N THR A 182 12.90 -12.48 -9.99
CA THR A 182 12.87 -12.62 -8.53
C THR A 182 13.74 -11.54 -7.86
N ILE A 183 14.99 -11.37 -8.31
CA ILE A 183 15.90 -10.33 -7.78
C ILE A 183 15.34 -8.93 -8.07
N SER A 184 14.79 -8.72 -9.26
CA SER A 184 14.17 -7.46 -9.68
C SER A 184 12.98 -7.09 -8.77
N GLY A 185 12.15 -8.07 -8.35
CA GLY A 185 11.04 -7.83 -7.42
C GLY A 185 11.49 -7.26 -6.07
N PHE A 186 12.63 -7.74 -5.54
CA PHE A 186 13.21 -7.21 -4.32
C PHE A 186 13.57 -5.72 -4.44
N PHE A 187 14.38 -5.38 -5.44
CA PHE A 187 14.79 -3.99 -5.64
C PHE A 187 13.63 -3.06 -6.06
N GLY A 188 12.68 -3.58 -6.85
CA GLY A 188 11.49 -2.85 -7.25
C GLY A 188 10.57 -2.47 -6.09
N SER A 189 10.63 -3.19 -4.98
CA SER A 189 9.77 -2.91 -3.81
C SER A 189 10.10 -1.59 -3.09
N VAL A 190 11.24 -0.95 -3.39
CA VAL A 190 11.73 0.25 -2.69
C VAL A 190 10.72 1.41 -2.72
N GLY A 191 10.01 1.59 -3.85
CA GLY A 191 8.96 2.61 -3.98
C GLY A 191 7.85 2.38 -2.96
N ILE A 192 7.32 1.17 -2.89
CA ILE A 192 6.22 0.79 -1.98
C ILE A 192 6.69 0.81 -0.51
N ALA A 193 7.91 0.33 -0.26
CA ALA A 193 8.49 0.23 1.08
C ALA A 193 8.61 1.58 1.81
N ASN A 194 9.07 2.59 1.09
CA ASN A 194 9.54 3.83 1.71
C ASN A 194 8.66 5.05 1.42
N GLY A 195 7.70 4.94 0.50
CA GLY A 195 6.90 6.09 0.07
C GLY A 195 6.07 6.73 1.19
N GLY A 196 5.46 5.91 2.05
CA GLY A 196 4.71 6.42 3.21
C GLY A 196 5.60 7.18 4.18
N GLY A 197 6.78 6.64 4.50
CA GLY A 197 7.77 7.29 5.34
C GLY A 197 8.24 8.62 4.74
N THR A 198 8.60 8.61 3.46
CA THR A 198 9.06 9.82 2.75
C THR A 198 8.00 10.93 2.72
N ILE A 199 6.72 10.58 2.52
CA ILE A 199 5.62 11.54 2.57
C ILE A 199 5.46 12.09 4.00
N SER A 200 5.57 11.24 5.03
CA SER A 200 5.48 11.68 6.43
C SER A 200 6.64 12.56 6.89
N ASP A 201 7.82 12.40 6.27
CA ASP A 201 8.99 13.25 6.54
C ASP A 201 8.77 14.69 6.02
N MET A 202 8.01 14.87 4.93
CA MET A 202 7.82 16.15 4.23
C MET A 202 6.53 16.90 4.58
N PHE A 203 5.48 16.19 5.00
CA PHE A 203 4.15 16.77 5.19
C PHE A 203 3.64 16.60 6.61
N VAL A 204 2.97 17.63 7.11
CA VAL A 204 2.26 17.57 8.38
C VAL A 204 1.03 16.65 8.28
N PRO A 205 0.52 16.12 9.40
CA PRO A 205 -0.58 15.14 9.40
C PRO A 205 -1.82 15.57 8.61
N GLU A 206 -2.15 16.87 8.63
CA GLU A 206 -3.32 17.46 7.99
C GLU A 206 -3.25 17.40 6.45
N GLU A 207 -2.05 17.60 5.87
CA GLU A 207 -1.81 17.57 4.42
C GLU A 207 -1.50 16.17 3.91
N ARG A 208 -0.94 15.31 4.77
CA ARG A 208 -0.39 13.99 4.41
C ARG A 208 -1.44 13.05 3.85
N ALA A 209 -2.65 13.02 4.43
CA ALA A 209 -3.68 12.05 4.08
C ALA A 209 -4.09 12.12 2.60
N GLY A 210 -4.29 13.33 2.07
CA GLY A 210 -4.64 13.54 0.66
C GLY A 210 -3.52 13.11 -0.29
N ILE A 211 -2.28 13.49 0.00
CA ILE A 211 -1.11 13.16 -0.83
C ILE A 211 -0.82 11.66 -0.82
N PHE A 212 -0.93 11.04 0.36
CA PHE A 212 -0.75 9.60 0.50
C PHE A 212 -1.82 8.80 -0.24
N GLY A 213 -3.08 9.29 -0.24
CA GLY A 213 -4.17 8.71 -1.03
C GLY A 213 -3.85 8.66 -2.53
N TRP A 214 -3.34 9.74 -3.09
CA TRP A 214 -2.89 9.79 -4.50
C TRP A 214 -1.71 8.87 -4.77
N TYR A 215 -0.75 8.81 -3.84
CA TYR A 215 0.40 7.91 -3.94
C TYR A 215 -0.03 6.43 -3.98
N LEU A 216 -0.99 6.02 -3.14
CA LEU A 216 -1.47 4.64 -3.07
C LEU A 216 -2.21 4.16 -4.33
N LEU A 217 -2.72 5.07 -5.16
CA LEU A 217 -3.29 4.69 -6.47
C LEU A 217 -2.28 3.97 -7.36
N GLY A 218 -1.00 4.30 -7.25
CA GLY A 218 0.05 3.69 -8.04
C GLY A 218 0.18 2.18 -7.86
N PRO A 219 0.47 1.70 -6.65
CA PRO A 219 0.51 0.26 -6.35
C PRO A 219 -0.79 -0.47 -6.65
N LEU A 220 -1.93 0.21 -6.52
CA LEU A 220 -3.24 -0.38 -6.78
C LEU A 220 -3.52 -0.58 -8.26
N LEU A 221 -3.23 0.43 -9.09
CA LEU A 221 -3.51 0.41 -10.53
C LEU A 221 -2.39 -0.25 -11.35
N GLY A 222 -1.15 -0.31 -10.80
CA GLY A 222 -0.01 -0.89 -11.50
C GLY A 222 -0.30 -2.27 -12.12
N PRO A 223 -0.81 -3.24 -11.35
CA PRO A 223 -1.10 -4.57 -11.85
C PRO A 223 -2.18 -4.63 -12.94
N THR A 224 -3.09 -3.67 -13.00
CA THR A 224 -4.13 -3.57 -14.03
C THR A 224 -3.64 -2.86 -15.29
N LEU A 225 -2.83 -1.83 -15.13
CA LEU A 225 -2.26 -1.09 -16.25
C LEU A 225 -1.15 -1.88 -16.95
N GLY A 226 -0.44 -2.76 -16.22
CA GLY A 226 0.62 -3.59 -16.78
C GLY A 226 0.17 -4.37 -18.01
N PRO A 227 -0.83 -5.26 -17.90
CA PRO A 227 -1.30 -6.05 -19.01
C PRO A 227 -1.92 -5.23 -20.15
N LEU A 228 -2.50 -4.07 -19.85
CA LEU A 228 -3.01 -3.15 -20.87
C LEU A 228 -1.90 -2.71 -21.84
N PHE A 229 -0.78 -2.22 -21.29
CA PHE A 229 0.39 -1.87 -22.10
C PHE A 229 1.09 -3.10 -22.65
N GLY A 230 1.15 -4.17 -21.85
CA GLY A 230 1.77 -5.44 -22.22
C GLY A 230 1.11 -6.10 -23.40
N GLY A 231 -0.23 -6.16 -23.45
CA GLY A 231 -0.99 -6.76 -24.55
C GLY A 231 -0.66 -6.14 -25.91
N VAL A 232 -0.67 -4.80 -25.97
CA VAL A 232 -0.29 -4.05 -27.19
C VAL A 232 1.17 -4.33 -27.55
N THR A 233 2.07 -4.32 -26.57
CA THR A 233 3.50 -4.52 -26.80
C THR A 233 3.80 -5.93 -27.26
N VAL A 234 3.24 -6.95 -26.62
CA VAL A 234 3.42 -8.37 -27.00
C VAL A 234 2.91 -8.63 -28.41
N GLN A 235 1.71 -8.14 -28.72
CA GLN A 235 1.10 -8.38 -30.04
C GLN A 235 1.90 -7.75 -31.18
N ARG A 236 2.48 -6.56 -30.99
CA ARG A 236 3.12 -5.78 -32.06
C ARG A 236 4.63 -5.91 -32.11
N LEU A 237 5.28 -6.07 -30.97
CA LEU A 237 6.74 -6.02 -30.85
C LEU A 237 7.35 -7.30 -30.24
N GLY A 238 6.50 -8.15 -29.61
CA GLY A 238 6.91 -9.33 -28.89
C GLY A 238 7.23 -9.04 -27.41
N TRP A 239 7.24 -10.11 -26.60
CA TRP A 239 7.33 -10.04 -25.14
C TRP A 239 8.62 -9.39 -24.61
N ARG A 240 9.74 -9.55 -25.30
CA ARG A 240 11.05 -8.97 -24.89
C ARG A 240 10.99 -7.45 -24.85
N TRP A 241 10.21 -6.82 -25.71
CA TRP A 241 10.05 -5.37 -25.75
C TRP A 241 9.37 -4.79 -24.52
N ILE A 242 8.59 -5.58 -23.79
CA ILE A 242 8.04 -5.15 -22.48
C ILE A 242 9.19 -4.75 -21.56
N PHE A 243 10.22 -5.58 -21.44
CA PHE A 243 11.35 -5.33 -20.56
C PHE A 243 12.24 -4.20 -21.06
N TRP A 244 12.38 -4.04 -22.39
CA TRP A 244 13.08 -2.89 -22.96
C TRP A 244 12.35 -1.58 -22.69
N ILE A 245 11.06 -1.51 -22.90
CA ILE A 245 10.24 -0.33 -22.58
C ILE A 245 10.31 -0.02 -21.08
N MET A 246 10.22 -1.06 -20.24
CA MET A 246 10.40 -0.90 -18.79
C MET A 246 11.78 -0.37 -18.44
N THR A 247 12.85 -0.86 -19.09
CA THR A 247 14.23 -0.34 -18.91
C THR A 247 14.29 1.15 -19.22
N ILE A 248 13.70 1.58 -20.33
CA ILE A 248 13.69 2.99 -20.74
C ILE A 248 12.93 3.86 -19.72
N ILE A 249 11.70 3.48 -19.38
CA ILE A 249 10.86 4.27 -18.47
C ILE A 249 11.45 4.29 -17.06
N CYS A 250 11.92 3.15 -16.55
CA CYS A 250 12.58 3.07 -15.25
C CYS A 250 13.91 3.83 -15.26
N GLY A 251 14.65 3.79 -16.36
CA GLY A 251 15.88 4.54 -16.54
C GLY A 251 15.65 6.05 -16.48
N ILE A 252 14.64 6.55 -17.20
CA ILE A 252 14.26 7.97 -17.13
C ILE A 252 13.87 8.35 -15.70
N ASN A 253 13.09 7.52 -15.02
CA ASN A 253 12.69 7.80 -13.63
C ASN A 253 13.87 7.70 -12.65
N THR A 254 14.83 6.81 -12.88
CA THR A 254 16.09 6.72 -12.11
C THR A 254 16.91 7.98 -12.26
N LEU A 255 17.08 8.47 -13.50
CA LEU A 255 17.76 9.74 -13.78
C LEU A 255 17.02 10.92 -13.14
N ALA A 256 15.69 10.97 -13.27
CA ALA A 256 14.89 11.97 -12.57
C ALA A 256 15.11 11.90 -11.04
N GLY A 257 15.17 10.70 -10.48
CA GLY A 257 15.48 10.49 -9.06
C GLY A 257 16.88 11.01 -8.69
N PHE A 258 17.89 10.74 -9.52
CA PHE A 258 19.25 11.21 -9.29
C PHE A 258 19.34 12.75 -9.23
N PHE A 259 18.66 13.45 -10.13
CA PHE A 259 18.70 14.92 -10.20
C PHE A 259 17.76 15.62 -9.23
N PHE A 260 16.55 15.10 -9.04
CA PHE A 260 15.48 15.80 -8.35
C PHE A 260 15.22 15.31 -6.93
N LEU A 261 15.45 14.01 -6.59
CA LEU A 261 15.26 13.53 -5.24
C LEU A 261 16.24 14.20 -4.29
N ARG A 262 15.72 14.61 -3.15
CA ARG A 262 16.50 15.12 -2.01
C ARG A 262 16.31 14.21 -0.81
N GLU A 263 17.30 14.21 0.08
CA GLU A 263 17.17 13.49 1.34
C GLU A 263 16.03 14.08 2.17
N THR A 264 15.16 13.21 2.69
CA THR A 264 13.98 13.61 3.46
C THR A 264 14.03 13.12 4.89
N TYR A 265 14.90 12.17 5.22
CA TYR A 265 14.95 11.59 6.55
C TYR A 265 15.70 12.51 7.53
N PRO A 266 15.01 13.10 8.52
CA PRO A 266 15.57 14.12 9.42
C PRO A 266 16.87 13.70 10.11
N PRO A 267 16.99 12.48 10.69
CA PRO A 267 18.22 12.08 11.37
C PRO A 267 19.45 12.05 10.46
N VAL A 268 19.30 11.67 9.20
CA VAL A 268 20.42 11.64 8.22
C VAL A 268 20.84 13.06 7.83
N ILE A 269 19.88 13.98 7.69
CA ILE A 269 20.16 15.40 7.40
C ILE A 269 20.89 16.05 8.57
N LEU A 270 20.44 15.79 9.80
CA LEU A 270 21.07 16.32 11.01
C LEU A 270 22.45 15.71 11.25
N ASN A 271 22.66 14.41 10.99
CA ASN A 271 23.98 13.80 11.07
C ASN A 271 24.98 14.46 10.10
N LYS A 272 24.53 14.74 8.88
CA LYS A 272 25.38 15.45 7.92
C LYS A 272 25.72 16.87 8.39
N ARG A 273 24.76 17.57 9.01
CA ARG A 273 25.01 18.89 9.63
C ARG A 273 26.02 18.79 10.78
N LYS A 274 25.92 17.75 11.60
CA LYS A 274 26.88 17.46 12.67
C LYS A 274 28.30 17.30 12.10
N GLU A 275 28.46 16.48 11.05
CA GLU A 275 29.74 16.29 10.36
C GLU A 275 30.30 17.61 9.77
N GLU A 276 29.43 18.48 9.25
CA GLU A 276 29.80 19.81 8.74
C GLU A 276 30.29 20.71 9.89
N LEU A 277 29.59 20.76 11.04
CA LEU A 277 29.99 21.55 12.21
C LEU A 277 31.33 21.07 12.83
N GLU A 278 31.49 19.75 12.96
CA GLU A 278 32.73 19.15 13.44
C GLU A 278 33.92 19.45 12.49
N ALA A 279 33.68 19.50 11.18
CA ALA A 279 34.70 19.87 10.19
C ALA A 279 35.03 21.37 10.20
N GLU A 280 34.10 22.24 10.59
CA GLU A 280 34.31 23.69 10.79
C GLU A 280 35.08 24.02 12.10
N GLY A 281 35.39 23.01 12.90
CA GLY A 281 36.21 23.15 14.11
C GLY A 281 35.39 23.40 15.38
N ASP A 282 34.09 23.15 15.35
CA ASP A 282 33.26 23.19 16.54
C ASP A 282 33.65 22.05 17.50
N THR A 283 33.98 22.39 18.73
CA THR A 283 34.41 21.42 19.77
C THR A 283 33.24 20.83 20.55
N ALA A 284 32.00 21.30 20.29
CA ALA A 284 30.81 20.81 20.94
C ALA A 284 30.52 19.36 20.50
N LYS A 285 30.19 18.51 21.44
CA LYS A 285 29.74 17.14 21.17
C LYS A 285 28.24 17.14 20.96
N TYR A 286 27.81 16.80 19.73
CA TYR A 286 26.42 16.79 19.37
C TYR A 286 25.81 15.39 19.43
N ARG A 287 24.59 15.30 19.99
CA ARG A 287 23.70 14.15 19.84
C ARG A 287 22.56 14.53 18.90
N VAL A 288 22.31 13.72 17.88
CA VAL A 288 21.27 14.00 16.87
C VAL A 288 19.92 13.46 17.33
N GLU A 289 18.87 14.28 17.18
CA GLU A 289 17.50 13.90 17.51
C GLU A 289 17.00 12.76 16.62
N GLY A 290 16.32 11.75 17.21
CA GLY A 290 15.66 10.68 16.49
C GLY A 290 16.56 9.60 15.87
N VAL A 291 17.87 9.63 16.17
CA VAL A 291 18.79 8.58 15.73
C VAL A 291 18.59 7.33 16.59
N ASP A 292 18.30 6.22 15.92
CA ASP A 292 18.36 4.89 16.54
C ASP A 292 19.82 4.43 16.57
N GLU A 293 20.43 4.39 17.75
CA GLU A 293 21.84 4.01 17.93
C GLU A 293 22.09 2.50 17.85
N ARG A 294 21.04 1.68 17.74
CA ARG A 294 21.19 0.22 17.66
C ARG A 294 21.96 -0.19 16.41
N PRO A 295 22.80 -1.23 16.48
CA PRO A 295 23.50 -1.75 15.31
C PRO A 295 22.51 -2.30 14.26
N ILE A 296 22.91 -2.24 12.98
CA ILE A 296 22.06 -2.59 11.82
C ILE A 296 21.44 -3.99 11.96
N HIS A 297 22.21 -4.98 12.42
CA HIS A 297 21.71 -6.35 12.58
C HIS A 297 20.56 -6.44 13.59
N GLN A 298 20.58 -5.63 14.66
CA GLN A 298 19.48 -5.57 15.62
C GLN A 298 18.25 -4.87 15.01
N LYS A 299 18.45 -3.77 14.27
CA LYS A 299 17.34 -3.08 13.56
C LYS A 299 16.65 -4.02 12.58
N LEU A 300 17.43 -4.75 11.76
CA LEU A 300 16.91 -5.74 10.84
C LEU A 300 16.21 -6.90 11.56
N GLY A 301 16.79 -7.40 12.66
CA GLY A 301 16.18 -8.42 13.49
C GLY A 301 14.80 -8.00 14.02
N TYR A 302 14.70 -6.78 14.55
CA TYR A 302 13.41 -6.25 15.02
C TYR A 302 12.41 -6.07 13.87
N SER A 303 12.85 -5.60 12.72
CA SER A 303 11.98 -5.40 11.55
C SER A 303 11.46 -6.69 10.96
N LEU A 304 12.18 -7.80 11.11
CA LEU A 304 11.75 -9.13 10.69
C LEU A 304 10.86 -9.80 11.75
N LEU A 305 11.21 -9.68 13.03
CA LEU A 305 10.50 -10.38 14.10
C LEU A 305 9.16 -9.73 14.49
N ARG A 306 9.07 -8.40 14.48
CA ARG A 306 7.83 -7.70 14.85
C ARG A 306 6.63 -8.07 13.98
N PRO A 307 6.71 -8.06 12.64
CA PRO A 307 5.60 -8.48 11.80
C PRO A 307 5.17 -9.93 12.08
N ILE A 308 6.10 -10.82 12.36
CA ILE A 308 5.80 -12.24 12.69
C ILE A 308 5.03 -12.33 14.01
N LYS A 309 5.48 -11.60 15.05
CA LYS A 309 4.76 -11.55 16.33
C LYS A 309 3.35 -10.98 16.18
N ILE A 310 3.20 -9.88 15.45
CA ILE A 310 1.90 -9.25 15.20
C ILE A 310 1.00 -10.17 14.37
N PHE A 311 1.55 -10.90 13.39
CA PHE A 311 0.82 -11.86 12.57
C PHE A 311 0.22 -13.01 13.40
N ALA A 312 0.84 -13.37 14.52
CA ALA A 312 0.32 -14.40 15.43
C ALA A 312 -1.00 -13.98 16.14
N GLN A 313 -1.39 -12.71 16.09
CA GLN A 313 -2.69 -12.30 16.63
C GLN A 313 -3.84 -12.85 15.77
N PRO A 314 -4.88 -13.44 16.37
CA PRO A 314 -5.98 -14.08 15.62
C PRO A 314 -6.68 -13.16 14.62
N ILE A 315 -6.87 -11.88 14.98
CA ILE A 315 -7.51 -10.91 14.09
C ILE A 315 -6.60 -10.59 12.90
N VAL A 316 -5.32 -10.31 13.16
CA VAL A 316 -4.34 -10.00 12.11
C VAL A 316 -4.15 -11.19 11.19
N PHE A 317 -4.02 -12.40 11.75
CA PHE A 317 -3.92 -13.64 10.97
C PHE A 317 -5.13 -13.80 10.04
N THR A 318 -6.36 -13.78 10.58
CA THR A 318 -7.58 -14.02 9.81
C THR A 318 -7.79 -12.96 8.72
N MET A 319 -7.58 -11.68 9.05
CA MET A 319 -7.70 -10.59 8.07
C MET A 319 -6.59 -10.64 7.01
N SER A 320 -5.37 -11.07 7.39
CA SER A 320 -4.29 -11.29 6.42
C SER A 320 -4.58 -12.48 5.50
N VAL A 321 -5.18 -13.56 6.01
CA VAL A 321 -5.66 -14.69 5.19
C VAL A 321 -6.70 -14.21 4.19
N TYR A 322 -7.62 -13.34 4.60
CA TYR A 322 -8.60 -12.77 3.68
C TYR A 322 -7.94 -11.93 2.57
N GLN A 323 -7.03 -11.02 2.95
CA GLN A 323 -6.28 -10.24 1.96
C GLN A 323 -5.47 -11.14 1.02
N ALA A 324 -4.87 -12.20 1.54
CA ALA A 324 -4.07 -13.16 0.79
C ALA A 324 -4.93 -13.96 -0.20
N LEU A 325 -6.12 -14.41 0.22
CA LEU A 325 -7.07 -15.06 -0.66
C LEU A 325 -7.47 -14.15 -1.82
N VAL A 326 -7.86 -12.92 -1.52
CA VAL A 326 -8.24 -11.94 -2.55
C VAL A 326 -7.07 -11.66 -3.51
N PHE A 327 -5.88 -11.48 -2.99
CA PHE A 327 -4.70 -11.18 -3.79
C PHE A 327 -4.26 -12.38 -4.64
N GLY A 328 -4.29 -13.60 -4.07
CA GLY A 328 -4.02 -14.85 -4.78
C GLY A 328 -5.00 -15.08 -5.92
N THR A 329 -6.29 -14.86 -5.67
CA THR A 329 -7.34 -14.95 -6.70
C THR A 329 -7.14 -13.91 -7.81
N THR A 330 -6.77 -12.66 -7.46
CA THR A 330 -6.50 -11.62 -8.45
C THR A 330 -5.38 -12.02 -9.40
N TYR A 331 -4.23 -12.43 -8.86
CA TYR A 331 -3.11 -12.86 -9.71
C TYR A 331 -3.42 -14.15 -10.48
N SER A 332 -4.22 -15.05 -9.91
CA SER A 332 -4.69 -16.25 -10.61
C SER A 332 -5.57 -15.91 -11.81
N ILE A 333 -6.52 -14.99 -11.65
CA ILE A 333 -7.32 -14.50 -12.78
C ILE A 333 -6.40 -13.81 -13.81
N TYR A 334 -5.49 -12.95 -13.37
CA TYR A 334 -4.61 -12.20 -14.27
C TYR A 334 -3.68 -13.08 -15.09
N THR A 335 -3.09 -14.12 -14.51
CA THR A 335 -2.18 -15.02 -15.22
C THR A 335 -2.91 -15.93 -16.20
N ASN A 336 -4.21 -16.19 -16.01
CA ASN A 336 -5.01 -17.07 -16.86
C ASN A 336 -5.95 -16.31 -17.83
N MET A 337 -5.94 -14.97 -17.83
CA MET A 337 -6.80 -14.17 -18.74
C MET A 337 -6.53 -14.48 -20.21
N GLN A 338 -5.27 -14.66 -20.60
CA GLN A 338 -4.92 -15.00 -21.99
C GLN A 338 -5.47 -16.36 -22.38
N GLN A 339 -5.30 -17.38 -21.53
CA GLN A 339 -5.84 -18.72 -21.77
C GLN A 339 -7.38 -18.70 -21.86
N ILE A 340 -8.06 -17.97 -20.98
CA ILE A 340 -9.52 -17.88 -20.98
C ILE A 340 -10.03 -17.13 -22.21
N TYR A 341 -9.58 -15.89 -22.43
CA TYR A 341 -10.15 -15.06 -23.50
C TYR A 341 -9.51 -15.28 -24.87
N GLY A 342 -8.24 -15.65 -24.91
CA GLY A 342 -7.57 -16.04 -26.14
C GLY A 342 -7.99 -17.44 -26.62
N GLY A 343 -7.98 -18.42 -25.71
CA GLY A 343 -8.35 -19.80 -26.01
C GLY A 343 -9.84 -19.98 -26.27
N GLU A 344 -10.72 -19.57 -25.33
CA GLU A 344 -12.15 -19.86 -25.39
C GLU A 344 -12.95 -18.86 -26.22
N TYR A 345 -12.54 -17.58 -26.27
CA TYR A 345 -13.27 -16.52 -26.99
C TYR A 345 -12.55 -16.03 -28.25
N GLY A 346 -11.35 -16.54 -28.55
CA GLY A 346 -10.59 -16.20 -29.75
C GLY A 346 -10.07 -14.77 -29.81
N PHE A 347 -9.86 -14.10 -28.65
CA PHE A 347 -9.34 -12.75 -28.59
C PHE A 347 -7.82 -12.75 -28.82
N ASN A 348 -7.36 -11.75 -29.56
CA ASN A 348 -5.91 -11.53 -29.66
C ASN A 348 -5.34 -10.92 -28.37
N THR A 349 -4.02 -10.98 -28.22
CA THR A 349 -3.30 -10.53 -27.01
C THR A 349 -3.55 -9.06 -26.67
N GLU A 350 -3.71 -8.19 -27.69
CA GLU A 350 -4.04 -6.77 -27.50
C GLU A 350 -5.46 -6.61 -26.92
N GLN A 351 -6.43 -7.36 -27.42
CA GLN A 351 -7.82 -7.35 -26.92
C GLN A 351 -7.89 -7.87 -25.48
N VAL A 352 -7.17 -8.96 -25.18
CA VAL A 352 -7.09 -9.47 -23.80
C VAL A 352 -6.48 -8.43 -22.88
N GLY A 353 -5.44 -7.70 -23.31
CA GLY A 353 -4.86 -6.59 -22.56
C GLY A 353 -5.89 -5.50 -22.20
N LEU A 354 -6.81 -5.17 -23.11
CA LEU A 354 -7.87 -4.18 -22.87
C LEU A 354 -8.88 -4.63 -21.80
N LEU A 355 -9.11 -5.94 -21.66
CA LEU A 355 -10.05 -6.47 -20.67
C LEU A 355 -9.66 -6.14 -19.23
N TYR A 356 -8.37 -5.94 -18.96
CA TYR A 356 -7.91 -5.55 -17.61
C TYR A 356 -8.36 -4.14 -17.17
N LEU A 357 -8.93 -3.35 -18.09
CA LEU A 357 -9.59 -2.10 -17.72
C LEU A 357 -10.80 -2.32 -16.80
N PHE A 358 -11.52 -3.43 -16.93
CA PHE A 358 -12.73 -3.69 -16.14
C PHE A 358 -12.44 -3.81 -14.64
N PRO A 359 -11.53 -4.68 -14.17
CA PRO A 359 -11.15 -4.68 -12.75
C PRO A 359 -10.53 -3.35 -12.32
N GLY A 360 -9.76 -2.67 -13.19
CA GLY A 360 -9.22 -1.34 -12.92
C GLY A 360 -10.28 -0.27 -12.69
N LEU A 361 -11.33 -0.25 -13.50
CA LEU A 361 -12.48 0.64 -13.30
C LEU A 361 -13.21 0.31 -12.00
N GLY A 362 -13.31 -0.98 -11.63
CA GLY A 362 -13.83 -1.40 -10.34
C GLY A 362 -13.01 -0.82 -9.18
N PHE A 363 -11.67 -0.85 -9.27
CA PHE A 363 -10.78 -0.23 -8.29
C PHE A 363 -11.03 1.27 -8.17
N LEU A 364 -11.06 2.01 -9.27
CA LEU A 364 -11.29 3.45 -9.27
C LEU A 364 -12.66 3.81 -8.69
N THR A 365 -13.69 3.07 -9.09
CA THR A 365 -15.05 3.26 -8.57
C THR A 365 -15.08 3.09 -7.05
N SER A 366 -14.42 2.06 -6.55
CA SER A 366 -14.35 1.83 -5.10
C SER A 366 -13.58 2.96 -4.39
N VAL A 367 -12.42 3.36 -4.92
CA VAL A 367 -11.59 4.43 -4.33
C VAL A 367 -12.34 5.76 -4.27
N TRP A 368 -13.06 6.13 -5.32
CA TRP A 368 -13.74 7.43 -5.35
C TRP A 368 -15.08 7.45 -4.62
N PHE A 369 -15.83 6.36 -4.64
CA PHE A 369 -17.20 6.35 -4.11
C PHE A 369 -17.35 5.58 -2.80
N LEU A 370 -16.59 4.51 -2.57
CA LEU A 370 -16.78 3.65 -1.40
C LEU A 370 -15.77 3.95 -0.29
N VAL A 371 -14.49 4.12 -0.60
CA VAL A 371 -13.44 4.35 0.39
C VAL A 371 -13.72 5.59 1.26
N PRO A 372 -14.17 6.75 0.73
CA PRO A 372 -14.48 7.92 1.57
C PRO A 372 -15.61 7.67 2.57
N ARG A 373 -16.48 6.70 2.29
CA ARG A 373 -17.56 6.32 3.21
C ARG A 373 -17.07 5.56 4.44
N ILE A 374 -15.87 4.97 4.39
CA ILE A 374 -15.25 4.31 5.56
C ILE A 374 -15.11 5.31 6.70
N ASP A 375 -14.56 6.49 6.43
CA ASP A 375 -14.39 7.54 7.44
C ASP A 375 -15.72 8.10 7.92
N THR A 376 -16.71 8.23 7.02
CA THR A 376 -18.04 8.70 7.37
C THR A 376 -18.73 7.73 8.34
N VAL A 377 -18.66 6.42 8.07
CA VAL A 377 -19.23 5.38 8.95
C VAL A 377 -18.49 5.35 10.28
N TYR A 378 -17.16 5.42 10.27
CA TYR A 378 -16.34 5.47 11.47
C TYR A 378 -16.73 6.65 12.37
N LYS A 379 -16.81 7.87 11.83
CA LYS A 379 -17.23 9.08 12.56
C LYS A 379 -18.66 8.95 13.13
N THR A 380 -19.58 8.41 12.34
CA THR A 380 -20.96 8.20 12.76
C THR A 380 -21.08 7.20 13.92
N LEU A 381 -20.33 6.09 13.87
CA LEU A 381 -20.32 5.09 14.93
C LEU A 381 -19.63 5.63 16.20
N THR A 382 -18.55 6.39 16.04
CA THR A 382 -17.87 7.05 17.15
C THR A 382 -18.77 8.06 17.86
N SER A 383 -19.51 8.90 17.12
CA SER A 383 -20.46 9.85 17.71
C SER A 383 -21.60 9.15 18.43
N ARG A 384 -22.10 8.02 17.90
CA ARG A 384 -23.13 7.18 18.57
C ARG A 384 -22.62 6.51 19.84
N ASN A 385 -21.33 6.31 19.98
CA ASN A 385 -20.67 5.73 21.15
C ASN A 385 -20.10 6.80 22.10
N ASN A 386 -20.76 7.93 22.25
CA ASN A 386 -20.37 9.04 23.13
C ASN A 386 -18.93 9.55 22.87
N GLY A 387 -18.51 9.61 21.62
CA GLY A 387 -17.18 10.07 21.22
C GLY A 387 -16.05 9.04 21.40
N LYS A 388 -16.33 7.86 21.97
CA LYS A 388 -15.31 6.82 22.14
C LYS A 388 -15.08 6.07 20.83
N SER A 389 -13.92 6.26 20.23
CA SER A 389 -13.51 5.56 19.01
C SER A 389 -13.09 4.12 19.29
N LYS A 390 -13.33 3.24 18.32
CA LYS A 390 -12.87 1.84 18.35
C LYS A 390 -12.35 1.46 16.95
N PRO A 391 -11.22 0.74 16.84
CA PRO A 391 -10.71 0.27 15.54
C PRO A 391 -11.73 -0.56 14.76
N GLU A 392 -12.57 -1.32 15.46
CA GLU A 392 -13.61 -2.17 14.88
C GLU A 392 -14.66 -1.38 14.07
N TYR A 393 -14.80 -0.07 14.28
CA TYR A 393 -15.70 0.78 13.50
C TYR A 393 -15.25 1.01 12.06
N ARG A 394 -14.03 0.57 11.70
CA ARG A 394 -13.56 0.52 10.30
C ARG A 394 -14.15 -0.65 9.51
N LEU A 395 -14.53 -1.76 10.19
CA LEU A 395 -14.87 -3.03 9.53
C LEU A 395 -16.25 -3.10 8.83
N PRO A 396 -17.30 -2.33 9.19
CA PRO A 396 -18.63 -2.52 8.60
C PRO A 396 -18.66 -2.47 7.06
N LEU A 397 -17.85 -1.60 6.44
CA LEU A 397 -17.81 -1.48 4.98
C LEU A 397 -17.03 -2.60 4.28
N ALA A 398 -16.21 -3.38 5.01
CA ALA A 398 -15.62 -4.61 4.49
C ALA A 398 -16.69 -5.63 4.06
N ASN A 399 -17.89 -5.58 4.68
CA ASN A 399 -18.99 -6.49 4.34
C ASN A 399 -19.47 -6.32 2.89
N ILE A 400 -19.34 -5.12 2.30
CA ILE A 400 -19.61 -4.91 0.87
C ILE A 400 -18.66 -5.78 0.04
N GLY A 401 -17.37 -5.76 0.35
CA GLY A 401 -16.38 -6.62 -0.31
C GLY A 401 -16.65 -8.10 -0.05
N SER A 402 -17.03 -8.46 1.19
CA SER A 402 -17.31 -9.85 1.57
C SER A 402 -18.50 -10.46 0.80
N VAL A 403 -19.44 -9.65 0.33
CA VAL A 403 -20.55 -10.09 -0.51
C VAL A 403 -20.20 -10.04 -2.00
N LEU A 404 -19.55 -8.95 -2.45
CA LEU A 404 -19.23 -8.77 -3.87
C LEU A 404 -18.21 -9.80 -4.38
N ILE A 405 -17.20 -10.15 -3.58
CA ILE A 405 -16.13 -11.07 -4.01
C ILE A 405 -16.68 -12.45 -4.36
N PRO A 406 -17.38 -13.20 -3.47
CA PRO A 406 -17.87 -14.52 -3.82
C PRO A 406 -18.90 -14.49 -4.96
N ILE A 407 -19.82 -13.51 -4.97
CA ILE A 407 -20.80 -13.36 -6.07
C ILE A 407 -20.08 -13.18 -7.39
N SER A 408 -19.10 -12.30 -7.46
CA SER A 408 -18.33 -12.05 -8.68
C SER A 408 -17.54 -13.28 -9.14
N LEU A 409 -16.98 -14.05 -8.20
CA LEU A 409 -16.22 -15.27 -8.52
C LEU A 409 -17.11 -16.37 -9.08
N PHE A 410 -18.27 -16.64 -8.46
CA PHE A 410 -19.22 -17.61 -9.01
C PHE A 410 -19.79 -17.14 -10.34
N TRP A 411 -20.09 -15.85 -10.48
CA TRP A 411 -20.52 -15.28 -11.75
C TRP A 411 -19.44 -15.49 -12.83
N PHE A 412 -18.19 -15.09 -12.57
CA PHE A 412 -17.07 -15.30 -13.49
C PHE A 412 -16.89 -16.77 -13.85
N ALA A 413 -16.84 -17.67 -12.85
CA ALA A 413 -16.62 -19.09 -12.99
C ALA A 413 -17.60 -19.75 -13.99
N TRP A 414 -18.88 -19.55 -13.75
CA TRP A 414 -19.91 -20.25 -14.52
C TRP A 414 -20.21 -19.58 -15.87
N THR A 415 -19.97 -18.28 -16.01
CA THR A 415 -20.07 -17.63 -17.33
C THR A 415 -18.91 -18.01 -18.25
N VAL A 416 -17.72 -18.28 -17.73
CA VAL A 416 -16.60 -18.84 -18.50
C VAL A 416 -16.91 -20.28 -18.89
N GLU A 417 -17.30 -21.14 -17.95
CA GLU A 417 -17.57 -22.56 -18.17
C GLU A 417 -18.64 -22.82 -19.25
N TYR A 418 -19.70 -21.99 -19.22
CA TYR A 418 -20.78 -22.12 -20.22
C TYR A 418 -20.60 -21.28 -21.49
N HIS A 419 -19.40 -20.72 -21.73
CA HIS A 419 -19.08 -19.89 -22.89
C HIS A 419 -20.11 -18.78 -23.14
N VAL A 420 -20.62 -18.15 -22.06
CA VAL A 420 -21.55 -17.02 -22.18
C VAL A 420 -20.82 -15.84 -22.82
N HIS A 421 -21.57 -14.91 -23.41
CA HIS A 421 -20.96 -13.75 -24.07
C HIS A 421 -19.88 -13.09 -23.22
N TRP A 422 -18.71 -12.82 -23.77
CA TRP A 422 -17.50 -12.33 -23.09
C TRP A 422 -17.75 -11.10 -22.20
N LEU A 423 -18.68 -10.21 -22.60
CA LEU A 423 -19.00 -9.02 -21.82
C LEU A 423 -19.62 -9.38 -20.45
N ALA A 424 -20.50 -10.38 -20.41
CA ALA A 424 -21.09 -10.84 -19.16
C ALA A 424 -20.03 -11.40 -18.21
N THR A 425 -19.04 -12.09 -18.77
CA THR A 425 -17.94 -12.66 -18.03
C THR A 425 -17.04 -11.57 -17.43
N ILE A 426 -16.58 -10.62 -18.26
CA ILE A 426 -15.62 -9.61 -17.82
C ILE A 426 -16.20 -8.59 -16.82
N VAL A 427 -17.50 -8.27 -16.92
CA VAL A 427 -18.21 -7.36 -15.99
C VAL A 427 -18.15 -7.88 -14.55
N SER A 428 -18.12 -9.20 -14.35
CA SER A 428 -17.95 -9.77 -13.00
C SER A 428 -16.64 -9.32 -12.34
N THR A 429 -15.55 -9.15 -13.12
CA THR A 429 -14.25 -8.69 -12.62
C THR A 429 -14.26 -7.24 -12.16
N PHE A 430 -15.17 -6.40 -12.70
CA PHE A 430 -15.38 -5.03 -12.20
C PHE A 430 -15.91 -5.06 -10.77
N PHE A 431 -16.94 -5.86 -10.48
CA PHE A 431 -17.48 -6.02 -9.13
C PHE A 431 -16.49 -6.69 -8.18
N TYR A 432 -15.72 -7.66 -8.68
CA TYR A 432 -14.61 -8.26 -7.95
C TYR A 432 -13.58 -7.20 -7.52
N GLY A 433 -13.18 -6.34 -8.45
CA GLY A 433 -12.25 -5.24 -8.19
C GLY A 433 -12.77 -4.26 -7.13
N MET A 434 -14.07 -3.91 -7.19
CA MET A 434 -14.69 -3.09 -6.15
C MET A 434 -14.59 -3.74 -4.78
N GLY A 435 -14.91 -5.04 -4.67
CA GLY A 435 -14.83 -5.79 -3.42
C GLY A 435 -13.41 -5.88 -2.88
N GLN A 436 -12.44 -6.13 -3.75
CA GLN A 436 -11.01 -6.21 -3.40
C GLN A 436 -10.51 -4.93 -2.71
N VAL A 437 -10.77 -3.76 -3.28
CA VAL A 437 -10.36 -2.48 -2.71
C VAL A 437 -10.99 -2.24 -1.35
N MET A 438 -12.27 -2.61 -1.18
CA MET A 438 -12.96 -2.47 0.11
C MET A 438 -12.30 -3.30 1.20
N ILE A 439 -11.99 -4.58 0.93
CA ILE A 439 -11.31 -5.44 1.90
C ILE A 439 -9.91 -4.89 2.22
N LEU A 440 -9.11 -4.55 1.19
CA LEU A 440 -7.74 -4.08 1.39
C LEU A 440 -7.69 -2.79 2.23
N ASN A 441 -8.49 -1.77 1.85
CA ASN A 441 -8.48 -0.49 2.56
C ASN A 441 -9.03 -0.60 3.98
N THR A 442 -10.13 -1.33 4.16
CA THR A 442 -10.75 -1.49 5.48
C THR A 442 -9.81 -2.19 6.46
N VAL A 443 -9.16 -3.28 6.01
CA VAL A 443 -8.22 -4.03 6.85
C VAL A 443 -6.96 -3.22 7.16
N GLN A 444 -6.43 -2.45 6.20
CA GLN A 444 -5.27 -1.59 6.45
C GLN A 444 -5.59 -0.49 7.47
N ASN A 445 -6.73 0.19 7.33
CA ASN A 445 -7.17 1.18 8.31
C ASN A 445 -7.39 0.57 9.70
N TYR A 446 -7.96 -0.64 9.75
CA TYR A 446 -8.10 -1.37 11.01
C TYR A 446 -6.74 -1.66 11.67
N TYR A 447 -5.71 -2.05 10.90
CA TYR A 447 -4.36 -2.27 11.43
C TYR A 447 -3.73 -0.99 11.95
N ILE A 448 -3.90 0.13 11.26
CA ILE A 448 -3.39 1.44 11.69
C ILE A 448 -4.01 1.83 13.03
N ASP A 449 -5.33 1.74 13.16
CA ASP A 449 -6.05 2.16 14.37
C ASP A 449 -5.85 1.16 15.54
N SER A 450 -5.57 -0.12 15.25
CA SER A 450 -5.35 -1.15 16.30
C SER A 450 -3.92 -1.19 16.83
N PHE A 451 -2.94 -0.76 16.04
CA PHE A 451 -1.51 -0.83 16.35
C PHE A 451 -0.82 0.52 16.15
N GLU A 452 -1.32 1.60 16.76
CA GLU A 452 -0.84 2.98 16.54
C GLU A 452 0.70 3.10 16.50
N LYS A 453 1.40 2.53 17.50
CA LYS A 453 2.88 2.57 17.58
C LYS A 453 3.56 1.65 16.55
N TYR A 454 2.89 0.61 16.08
CA TYR A 454 3.46 -0.46 15.25
C TYR A 454 2.67 -0.69 13.96
N ALA A 455 1.91 0.31 13.51
CA ALA A 455 1.05 0.23 12.34
C ALA A 455 1.80 -0.25 11.08
N ALA A 456 3.01 0.27 10.86
CA ALA A 456 3.85 -0.15 9.74
C ALA A 456 4.20 -1.65 9.79
N SER A 457 4.49 -2.19 10.98
CA SER A 457 4.79 -3.62 11.16
C SER A 457 3.56 -4.51 10.98
N ALA A 458 2.36 -4.04 11.38
CA ALA A 458 1.11 -4.75 11.18
C ALA A 458 0.73 -4.82 9.69
N ILE A 459 0.86 -3.70 8.97
CA ILE A 459 0.67 -3.65 7.51
C ILE A 459 1.68 -4.55 6.80
N ALA A 460 2.94 -4.52 7.21
CA ALA A 460 3.99 -5.35 6.63
C ALA A 460 3.70 -6.86 6.82
N ALA A 461 3.22 -7.27 8.01
CA ALA A 461 2.81 -8.64 8.27
C ALA A 461 1.77 -9.16 7.27
N GLY A 462 0.69 -8.39 7.07
CA GLY A 462 -0.34 -8.70 6.09
C GLY A 462 0.18 -8.65 4.64
N ALA A 463 1.05 -7.69 4.32
CA ALA A 463 1.60 -7.53 2.98
C ALA A 463 2.51 -8.68 2.56
N VAL A 464 3.38 -9.16 3.46
CA VAL A 464 4.26 -10.32 3.19
C VAL A 464 3.42 -11.57 2.92
N PHE A 465 2.49 -11.88 3.83
CA PHE A 465 1.65 -13.07 3.68
C PHE A 465 0.81 -13.01 2.41
N ARG A 466 0.19 -11.87 2.14
CA ARG A 466 -0.57 -11.61 0.91
C ARG A 466 0.29 -11.81 -0.35
N SER A 467 1.54 -11.33 -0.35
CA SER A 467 2.43 -11.43 -1.52
C SER A 467 2.94 -12.85 -1.72
N VAL A 468 3.21 -13.60 -0.65
CA VAL A 468 3.59 -15.02 -0.74
C VAL A 468 2.43 -15.83 -1.34
N VAL A 469 1.23 -15.70 -0.80
CA VAL A 469 0.04 -16.40 -1.31
C VAL A 469 -0.29 -15.93 -2.73
N GLY A 470 -0.25 -14.61 -3.00
CA GLY A 470 -0.49 -14.04 -4.32
C GLY A 470 0.51 -14.47 -5.39
N GLY A 471 1.73 -14.78 -5.00
CA GLY A 471 2.72 -15.35 -5.90
C GLY A 471 2.55 -16.86 -6.12
N VAL A 472 2.29 -17.63 -5.05
CA VAL A 472 2.27 -19.10 -5.11
C VAL A 472 0.97 -19.66 -5.67
N VAL A 473 -0.18 -19.09 -5.30
CA VAL A 473 -1.50 -19.61 -5.71
C VAL A 473 -1.66 -19.69 -7.23
N PRO A 474 -1.23 -18.71 -8.05
CA PRO A 474 -1.32 -18.80 -9.52
C PRO A 474 -0.63 -20.02 -10.12
N LEU A 475 0.42 -20.57 -9.48
CA LEU A 475 1.08 -21.80 -9.96
C LEU A 475 0.19 -23.05 -9.87
N LEU A 476 -0.77 -23.02 -8.94
CA LEU A 476 -1.66 -24.17 -8.71
C LEU A 476 -2.91 -24.14 -9.59
N VAL A 477 -3.16 -23.02 -10.26
CA VAL A 477 -4.41 -22.80 -11.00
C VAL A 477 -4.45 -23.49 -12.35
N PRO A 478 -3.43 -23.43 -13.23
CA PRO A 478 -3.47 -24.14 -14.49
C PRO A 478 -3.74 -25.65 -14.32
N PRO A 479 -3.00 -26.42 -13.50
CA PRO A 479 -3.32 -27.84 -13.29
C PRO A 479 -4.67 -28.07 -12.60
N LEU A 480 -5.21 -27.09 -11.87
CA LEU A 480 -6.58 -27.18 -11.33
C LEU A 480 -7.62 -27.08 -12.42
N PHE A 481 -7.48 -26.10 -13.34
CA PHE A 481 -8.39 -25.91 -14.48
C PHE A 481 -8.40 -27.11 -15.42
N ASP A 482 -7.23 -27.71 -15.68
CA ASP A 482 -7.12 -28.90 -16.52
C ASP A 482 -7.88 -30.11 -15.94
N LYS A 483 -7.96 -30.22 -14.60
CA LYS A 483 -8.61 -31.34 -13.91
C LYS A 483 -10.11 -31.18 -13.72
N VAL A 484 -10.57 -29.97 -13.39
CA VAL A 484 -11.96 -29.74 -12.94
C VAL A 484 -12.72 -28.68 -13.75
N GLY A 485 -12.10 -28.12 -14.79
CA GLY A 485 -12.67 -27.03 -15.59
C GLY A 485 -12.61 -25.66 -14.91
N TYR A 486 -12.96 -24.62 -15.64
CA TYR A 486 -12.94 -23.23 -15.13
C TYR A 486 -14.01 -23.00 -14.06
N GLY A 487 -15.21 -23.55 -14.25
CA GLY A 487 -16.34 -23.37 -13.36
C GLY A 487 -16.06 -23.83 -11.94
N TRP A 488 -15.64 -25.07 -11.77
CA TRP A 488 -15.29 -25.62 -10.46
C TRP A 488 -13.95 -25.06 -9.96
N GLY A 489 -12.95 -24.88 -10.81
CA GLY A 489 -11.64 -24.36 -10.43
C GLY A 489 -11.71 -22.97 -9.83
N ILE A 490 -12.48 -22.05 -10.43
CA ILE A 490 -12.68 -20.70 -9.87
C ILE A 490 -13.67 -20.75 -8.69
N SER A 491 -14.66 -21.64 -8.69
CA SER A 491 -15.60 -21.80 -7.57
C SER A 491 -14.93 -22.22 -6.27
N VAL A 492 -13.77 -22.91 -6.30
CA VAL A 492 -12.97 -23.17 -5.11
C VAL A 492 -12.63 -21.87 -4.38
N PHE A 493 -12.16 -20.85 -5.11
CA PHE A 493 -11.89 -19.53 -4.53
C PHE A 493 -13.17 -18.84 -4.04
N GLY A 494 -14.28 -19.03 -4.76
CA GLY A 494 -15.60 -18.55 -4.35
C GLY A 494 -16.03 -19.14 -3.01
N PHE A 495 -15.90 -20.44 -2.82
CA PHE A 495 -16.24 -21.11 -1.56
C PHE A 495 -15.31 -20.67 -0.41
N LEU A 496 -14.01 -20.53 -0.66
CA LEU A 496 -13.07 -19.99 0.32
C LEU A 496 -13.43 -18.55 0.71
N ALA A 497 -13.86 -17.73 -0.27
CA ALA A 497 -14.33 -16.37 -0.01
C ALA A 497 -15.61 -16.36 0.84
N VAL A 498 -16.57 -17.25 0.57
CA VAL A 498 -17.79 -17.44 1.41
C VAL A 498 -17.41 -17.86 2.83
N ALA A 499 -16.47 -18.79 2.99
CA ALA A 499 -16.05 -19.27 4.30
C ALA A 499 -15.44 -18.16 5.17
N ILE A 500 -14.69 -17.23 4.56
CA ILE A 500 -14.04 -16.13 5.30
C ILE A 500 -14.90 -14.85 5.35
N ALA A 501 -15.94 -14.73 4.53
CA ALA A 501 -16.82 -13.57 4.45
C ALA A 501 -17.42 -13.13 5.80
N PRO A 502 -17.74 -14.01 6.77
CA PRO A 502 -18.24 -13.61 8.09
C PRO A 502 -17.20 -12.92 8.98
N ALA A 503 -15.89 -13.03 8.67
CA ALA A 503 -14.83 -12.53 9.54
C ALA A 503 -14.93 -11.04 9.88
N PRO A 504 -15.18 -10.08 8.96
CA PRO A 504 -15.35 -8.67 9.30
C PRO A 504 -16.53 -8.42 10.25
N ILE A 505 -17.63 -9.17 10.09
CA ILE A 505 -18.80 -9.07 10.97
C ILE A 505 -18.45 -9.58 12.37
N LEU A 506 -17.84 -10.75 12.46
CA LEU A 506 -17.44 -11.34 13.74
C LEU A 506 -16.48 -10.42 14.50
N PHE A 507 -15.50 -9.83 13.80
CA PHE A 507 -14.57 -8.92 14.44
C PHE A 507 -15.16 -7.55 14.76
N PHE A 508 -16.20 -7.12 14.06
CA PHE A 508 -16.94 -5.92 14.45
C PHE A 508 -17.60 -6.10 15.84
N TYR A 509 -18.18 -7.28 16.13
CA TYR A 509 -18.85 -7.53 17.42
C TYR A 509 -17.90 -8.03 18.51
N PHE A 510 -16.92 -8.87 18.18
CA PHE A 510 -16.08 -9.55 19.15
C PHE A 510 -14.62 -9.08 19.13
N GLY A 511 -14.23 -8.22 18.19
CA GLY A 511 -12.84 -7.82 17.97
C GLY A 511 -12.18 -7.21 19.20
N GLN A 512 -12.88 -6.34 19.92
CA GLN A 512 -12.35 -5.75 21.15
C GLN A 512 -11.99 -6.83 22.19
N ARG A 513 -12.88 -7.81 22.43
CA ARG A 513 -12.63 -8.90 23.41
C ARG A 513 -11.43 -9.76 22.99
N ILE A 514 -11.31 -10.05 21.69
CA ILE A 514 -10.22 -10.86 21.16
C ILE A 514 -8.89 -10.10 21.31
N ARG A 515 -8.86 -8.82 20.97
CA ARG A 515 -7.67 -7.97 21.07
C ARG A 515 -7.20 -7.81 22.53
N GLU A 516 -8.12 -7.62 23.46
CA GLU A 516 -7.82 -7.53 24.89
C GLU A 516 -7.31 -8.86 25.47
N ARG A 517 -7.79 -10.01 24.96
CA ARG A 517 -7.36 -11.33 25.42
C ARG A 517 -5.98 -11.73 24.89
N PHE A 518 -5.65 -11.32 23.68
CA PHE A 518 -4.39 -11.66 22.99
C PHE A 518 -3.49 -10.43 22.85
N GLN A 519 -3.22 -9.74 23.95
CA GLN A 519 -2.23 -8.65 23.95
C GLN A 519 -0.84 -9.22 23.75
N ILE A 520 -0.06 -8.60 22.85
CA ILE A 520 1.34 -8.96 22.61
C ILE A 520 2.22 -7.84 23.17
N GLU A 521 3.16 -8.20 24.01
CA GLU A 521 4.27 -7.33 24.40
C GLU A 521 5.27 -7.27 23.22
N LEU A 522 5.42 -6.08 22.59
CA LEU A 522 6.22 -5.83 21.40
C LEU A 522 7.49 -5.04 21.72
#